data_f9ce47092164d81a2389db2e0be8815f
#
_entry.id   f9ce47092164d81a2389db2e0be8815f
#
_cell.length_a   1.000
_cell.length_b   1.000
_cell.length_c   1.000
_cell.angle_alpha   90.00
_cell.angle_beta   90.00
_cell.angle_gamma   90.00
#
_symmetry.space_group_name_H-M   'P 1'
#
loop_
_entity.id
_entity.type
_entity.pdbx_description
1 polymer ?
#
loop_
_entity_poly.entity_id
_entity_poly.type
_entity_poly.pdbx_seq_one_letter_code
_entity_poly.pdbx_strand_id
1 'polypeptide(L)'
;VGATPLEMREDRHFLCSRHEFAVHARGRKQLRMEYFYREMRRRHRVLMDGDQPMGGAWNYDADNREAFGPNGPGFLPATPRFEPDVITQGVIELVETRFAAHPGSVASFGWPVKRAQALQVLHSFIDERLEHFGRWQDAMWQGEPWLYHAHISAALNLKLLNPREVIEAAEAAFRTGRAPLPAVEGFIRQILGWREYVRGIYWQQMPDYAQR
;
A
#
# COMPACT_ATOMS: atom_id res chain seq x y z
N VAL A 1 4.94 12.81 44.14
CA VAL A 1 4.25 12.27 42.95
C VAL A 1 5.27 11.39 42.27
N GLY A 2 5.10 10.06 42.31
CA GLY A 2 6.00 9.11 41.67
C GLY A 2 5.93 9.28 40.14
N ALA A 3 7.09 9.25 39.45
CA ALA A 3 7.15 9.27 38.00
C ALA A 3 6.50 7.98 37.46
N THR A 4 5.49 8.14 36.61
CA THR A 4 4.92 6.99 35.88
C THR A 4 5.95 6.52 34.85
N PRO A 5 6.33 5.24 34.84
CA PRO A 5 7.27 4.72 33.87
C PRO A 5 6.69 4.85 32.45
N LEU A 6 7.46 5.43 31.54
CA LEU A 6 7.12 5.59 30.12
C LEU A 6 7.87 4.53 29.31
N GLU A 7 7.14 3.66 28.61
CA GLU A 7 7.70 2.73 27.63
C GLU A 7 7.37 3.21 26.20
N MET A 8 8.38 3.53 25.42
CA MET A 8 8.22 3.84 23.99
C MET A 8 8.44 2.58 23.17
N ARG A 9 7.47 2.22 22.34
CA ARG A 9 7.54 1.07 21.44
C ARG A 9 7.56 1.51 19.98
N GLU A 10 8.27 0.75 19.16
CA GLU A 10 8.26 0.94 17.70
C GLU A 10 6.90 0.59 17.09
N ASP A 11 6.52 1.32 16.04
CA ASP A 11 5.30 1.05 15.29
C ASP A 11 5.46 -0.19 14.42
N ARG A 12 4.78 -1.26 14.78
CA ARG A 12 4.81 -2.56 14.09
C ARG A 12 4.01 -2.61 12.78
N HIS A 13 3.35 -1.49 12.39
CA HIS A 13 2.72 -1.34 11.08
C HIS A 13 3.69 -0.84 10.00
N PHE A 14 4.98 -0.74 10.36
CA PHE A 14 6.07 -0.58 9.44
C PHE A 14 7.10 -1.69 9.69
N LEU A 15 7.67 -2.19 8.60
CA LEU A 15 8.59 -3.33 8.62
C LEU A 15 10.05 -2.90 8.78
N CYS A 16 10.33 -1.60 8.58
CA CYS A 16 11.64 -1.00 8.79
C CYS A 16 11.56 -0.04 9.98
N SER A 17 12.35 -0.25 11.01
CA SER A 17 12.48 0.69 12.13
C SER A 17 13.17 1.99 11.68
N ARG A 18 13.04 3.07 12.47
CA ARG A 18 13.76 4.33 12.23
C ARG A 18 15.28 4.11 12.23
N HIS A 19 15.77 3.30 13.17
CA HIS A 19 17.19 2.98 13.28
C HIS A 19 17.71 2.25 12.05
N GLU A 20 17.00 1.23 11.56
CA GLU A 20 17.39 0.48 10.37
C GLU A 20 17.45 1.36 9.12
N PHE A 21 16.48 2.26 8.96
CA PHE A 21 16.53 3.23 7.85
C PHE A 21 17.71 4.19 7.99
N ALA A 22 18.00 4.69 9.19
CA ALA A 22 19.17 5.54 9.43
C ALA A 22 20.50 4.82 9.11
N VAL A 23 20.60 3.52 9.41
CA VAL A 23 21.75 2.68 9.01
C VAL A 23 21.84 2.58 7.49
N HIS A 24 20.70 2.31 6.79
CA HIS A 24 20.65 2.30 5.32
C HIS A 24 21.11 3.63 4.72
N ALA A 25 20.70 4.75 5.29
CA ALA A 25 20.98 6.08 4.77
C ALA A 25 22.44 6.56 5.02
N ARG A 26 23.11 5.99 6.02
CA ARG A 26 24.43 6.45 6.49
C ARG A 26 25.48 6.45 5.39
N GLY A 27 26.13 7.61 5.17
CA GLY A 27 27.21 7.78 4.21
C GLY A 27 26.79 7.78 2.73
N ARG A 28 25.51 7.63 2.43
CA ARG A 28 25.00 7.69 1.06
C ARG A 28 24.76 9.13 0.63
N LYS A 29 25.39 9.54 -0.48
CA LYS A 29 25.18 10.87 -1.08
C LYS A 29 23.78 11.02 -1.69
N GLN A 30 23.22 9.92 -2.17
CA GLN A 30 21.89 9.86 -2.76
C GLN A 30 21.16 8.60 -2.26
N LEU A 31 19.98 8.80 -1.73
CA LEU A 31 19.07 7.70 -1.38
C LEU A 31 18.23 7.33 -2.59
N ARG A 32 18.11 6.04 -2.85
CA ARG A 32 17.25 5.49 -3.92
C ARG A 32 16.40 4.38 -3.35
N MET A 33 15.09 4.48 -3.57
CA MET A 33 14.11 3.50 -3.11
C MET A 33 14.44 2.08 -3.59
N GLU A 34 14.92 1.91 -4.80
CA GLU A 34 15.27 0.61 -5.38
C GLU A 34 16.32 -0.17 -4.54
N TYR A 35 17.38 0.49 -4.06
CA TYR A 35 18.39 -0.17 -3.23
C TYR A 35 17.85 -0.51 -1.83
N PHE A 36 17.06 0.39 -1.26
CA PHE A 36 16.38 0.14 0.01
C PHE A 36 15.41 -1.05 -0.11
N TYR A 37 14.61 -1.09 -1.17
CA TYR A 37 13.66 -2.17 -1.43
C TYR A 37 14.34 -3.55 -1.56
N ARG A 38 15.49 -3.62 -2.26
CA ARG A 38 16.30 -4.86 -2.33
C ARG A 38 16.76 -5.33 -0.96
N GLU A 39 17.20 -4.41 -0.10
CA GLU A 39 17.57 -4.73 1.28
C GLU A 39 16.36 -5.24 2.08
N MET A 40 15.21 -4.61 1.94
CA MET A 40 13.98 -5.03 2.59
C MET A 40 13.51 -6.42 2.11
N ARG A 41 13.56 -6.70 0.81
CA ARG A 41 13.24 -8.04 0.28
C ARG A 41 14.13 -9.11 0.88
N ARG A 42 15.43 -8.90 0.93
CA ARG A 42 16.38 -9.86 1.54
C ARG A 42 16.10 -10.06 3.03
N ARG A 43 15.93 -8.98 3.77
CA ARG A 43 15.69 -9.01 5.22
C ARG A 43 14.41 -9.76 5.58
N HIS A 44 13.35 -9.50 4.87
CA HIS A 44 12.03 -10.09 5.15
C HIS A 44 11.74 -11.36 4.34
N ARG A 45 12.66 -11.78 3.48
CA ARG A 45 12.55 -12.97 2.61
C ARG A 45 11.35 -12.89 1.66
N VAL A 46 10.99 -11.69 1.21
CA VAL A 46 9.85 -11.43 0.32
C VAL A 46 10.27 -11.57 -1.14
N LEU A 47 9.58 -12.42 -1.89
CA LEU A 47 9.88 -12.77 -3.29
C LEU A 47 11.35 -13.14 -3.51
N MET A 48 11.91 -13.92 -2.59
CA MET A 48 13.28 -14.42 -2.64
C MET A 48 13.31 -15.92 -2.91
N ASP A 49 14.29 -16.34 -3.71
CA ASP A 49 14.71 -17.73 -3.89
C ASP A 49 16.17 -17.85 -3.40
N GLY A 50 16.36 -18.44 -2.21
CA GLY A 50 17.63 -18.32 -1.52
C GLY A 50 18.03 -16.86 -1.33
N ASP A 51 19.22 -16.48 -1.79
CA ASP A 51 19.73 -15.11 -1.71
C ASP A 51 19.49 -14.29 -3.00
N GLN A 52 18.85 -14.91 -3.98
CA GLN A 52 18.51 -14.26 -5.26
C GLN A 52 17.05 -13.80 -5.29
N PRO A 53 16.73 -12.76 -6.05
CA PRO A 53 15.35 -12.38 -6.28
C PRO A 53 14.64 -13.46 -7.10
N MET A 54 13.40 -13.78 -6.72
CA MET A 54 12.56 -14.69 -7.48
C MET A 54 12.41 -14.22 -8.92
N GLY A 55 12.53 -15.12 -9.88
CA GLY A 55 12.53 -14.82 -11.31
C GLY A 55 13.81 -14.15 -11.83
N GLY A 56 14.87 -14.01 -11.01
CA GLY A 56 16.18 -13.50 -11.39
C GLY A 56 16.30 -11.97 -11.51
N ALA A 57 15.20 -11.22 -11.45
CA ALA A 57 15.21 -9.77 -11.53
C ALA A 57 14.73 -9.10 -10.23
N TRP A 58 15.34 -7.93 -9.91
CA TRP A 58 14.96 -7.17 -8.72
C TRP A 58 13.70 -6.33 -8.93
N ASN A 59 13.39 -5.97 -10.16
CA ASN A 59 12.17 -5.27 -10.50
C ASN A 59 11.66 -5.67 -11.88
N TYR A 60 10.35 -5.54 -12.08
CA TYR A 60 9.63 -5.83 -13.30
C TYR A 60 8.87 -4.60 -13.83
N ASP A 61 9.33 -3.42 -13.46
CA ASP A 61 8.66 -2.15 -13.77
C ASP A 61 8.48 -1.92 -15.28
N ALA A 62 9.43 -2.42 -16.10
CA ALA A 62 9.33 -2.34 -17.55
C ALA A 62 8.14 -3.15 -18.12
N ASP A 63 7.77 -4.25 -17.45
CA ASP A 63 6.66 -5.12 -17.85
C ASP A 63 5.29 -4.58 -17.39
N ASN A 64 5.31 -3.52 -16.56
CA ASN A 64 4.16 -2.98 -15.85
C ASN A 64 3.74 -1.57 -16.35
N ARG A 65 4.02 -1.21 -17.59
CA ARG A 65 3.78 0.14 -18.13
C ARG A 65 2.91 0.17 -19.38
N GLU A 66 1.93 -0.72 -19.45
CA GLU A 66 1.01 -0.70 -20.57
C GLU A 66 -0.07 0.37 -20.41
N ALA A 67 -0.53 0.90 -21.53
CA ALA A 67 -1.71 1.76 -21.61
C ALA A 67 -2.90 0.96 -22.14
N PHE A 68 -4.11 1.40 -21.82
CA PHE A 68 -5.31 0.84 -22.42
C PHE A 68 -5.38 1.17 -23.91
N GLY A 69 -5.87 0.22 -24.70
CA GLY A 69 -6.17 0.46 -26.10
C GLY A 69 -7.39 1.38 -26.29
N PRO A 70 -7.77 1.68 -27.55
CA PRO A 70 -8.85 2.62 -27.87
C PRO A 70 -10.22 2.25 -27.27
N ASN A 71 -10.43 0.98 -26.94
CA ASN A 71 -11.66 0.48 -26.32
C ASN A 71 -11.67 0.57 -24.79
N GLY A 72 -10.65 1.16 -24.18
CA GLY A 72 -10.55 1.33 -22.74
C GLY A 72 -10.22 0.06 -21.96
N PRO A 73 -10.44 0.07 -20.63
CA PRO A 73 -10.03 -1.02 -19.72
C PRO A 73 -10.89 -2.31 -19.84
N GLY A 74 -12.00 -2.27 -20.58
CA GLY A 74 -12.93 -3.39 -20.64
C GLY A 74 -13.71 -3.59 -19.34
N PHE A 75 -13.96 -4.84 -18.95
CA PHE A 75 -14.64 -5.16 -17.69
C PHE A 75 -13.71 -4.91 -16.50
N LEU A 76 -14.19 -4.08 -15.56
CA LEU A 76 -13.51 -3.78 -14.30
C LEU A 76 -14.27 -4.43 -13.13
N PRO A 77 -13.64 -5.31 -12.34
CA PRO A 77 -14.25 -5.87 -11.14
C PRO A 77 -14.60 -4.76 -10.13
N ALA A 78 -15.81 -4.82 -9.59
CA ALA A 78 -16.26 -3.84 -8.59
C ALA A 78 -15.51 -4.02 -7.27
N THR A 79 -15.11 -2.91 -6.65
CA THR A 79 -14.56 -2.94 -5.28
C THR A 79 -15.71 -3.11 -4.28
N PRO A 80 -15.56 -3.98 -3.27
CA PRO A 80 -16.56 -4.10 -2.20
C PRO A 80 -16.87 -2.76 -1.54
N ARG A 81 -18.14 -2.48 -1.33
CA ARG A 81 -18.66 -1.30 -0.62
C ARG A 81 -19.50 -1.75 0.55
N PHE A 82 -19.55 -0.93 1.58
CA PHE A 82 -20.20 -1.27 2.84
C PHE A 82 -21.18 -0.18 3.23
N GLU A 83 -22.38 -0.62 3.62
CA GLU A 83 -23.38 0.30 4.18
C GLU A 83 -22.88 0.86 5.51
N PRO A 84 -23.02 2.19 5.74
CA PRO A 84 -22.67 2.81 7.00
C PRO A 84 -23.49 2.25 8.17
N ASP A 85 -22.80 1.80 9.22
CA ASP A 85 -23.46 1.49 10.49
C ASP A 85 -23.80 2.77 11.27
N VAL A 86 -24.50 2.64 12.39
CA VAL A 86 -24.99 3.78 13.19
C VAL A 86 -23.86 4.73 13.60
N ILE A 87 -22.67 4.20 13.92
CA ILE A 87 -21.50 5.01 14.28
C ILE A 87 -20.98 5.76 13.05
N THR A 88 -20.84 5.06 11.95
CA THR A 88 -20.39 5.65 10.67
C THR A 88 -21.34 6.73 10.18
N GLN A 89 -22.68 6.49 10.30
CA GLN A 89 -23.67 7.49 9.94
C GLN A 89 -23.55 8.76 10.78
N GLY A 90 -23.39 8.64 12.10
CA GLY A 90 -23.16 9.79 12.99
C GLY A 90 -21.88 10.59 12.64
N VAL A 91 -20.82 9.91 12.17
CA VAL A 91 -19.59 10.56 11.69
C VAL A 91 -19.83 11.26 10.36
N ILE A 92 -20.60 10.67 9.43
CA ILE A 92 -20.98 11.31 8.16
C ILE A 92 -21.72 12.63 8.44
N GLU A 93 -22.76 12.62 9.29
CA GLU A 93 -23.53 13.81 9.69
C GLU A 93 -22.65 14.89 10.33
N LEU A 94 -21.69 14.48 11.19
CA LEU A 94 -20.72 15.39 11.79
C LEU A 94 -19.82 16.06 10.74
N VAL A 95 -19.33 15.29 9.76
CA VAL A 95 -18.48 15.81 8.67
C VAL A 95 -19.26 16.75 7.78
N GLU A 96 -20.48 16.39 7.37
CA GLU A 96 -21.36 17.28 6.57
C GLU A 96 -21.63 18.61 7.27
N THR A 97 -21.83 18.58 8.60
CA THR A 97 -22.09 19.79 9.36
C THR A 97 -20.84 20.65 9.56
N ARG A 98 -19.72 20.04 9.97
CA ARG A 98 -18.51 20.80 10.36
C ARG A 98 -17.61 21.18 9.20
N PHE A 99 -17.66 20.42 8.11
CA PHE A 99 -16.77 20.55 6.96
C PHE A 99 -17.50 20.81 5.64
N ALA A 100 -18.71 21.37 5.70
CA ALA A 100 -19.56 21.67 4.53
C ALA A 100 -18.86 22.53 3.46
N ALA A 101 -17.92 23.39 3.87
CA ALA A 101 -17.16 24.25 2.96
C ALA A 101 -15.88 23.58 2.39
N HIS A 102 -15.55 22.35 2.80
CA HIS A 102 -14.39 21.63 2.29
C HIS A 102 -14.73 20.91 0.97
N PRO A 103 -13.75 20.72 0.07
CA PRO A 103 -13.98 20.00 -1.17
C PRO A 103 -14.26 18.50 -0.89
N GLY A 104 -15.09 17.90 -1.74
CA GLY A 104 -15.47 16.48 -1.65
C GLY A 104 -16.90 16.29 -1.17
N SER A 105 -17.30 15.02 -1.07
CA SER A 105 -18.62 14.61 -0.60
C SER A 105 -18.51 13.28 0.15
N VAL A 106 -19.27 13.13 1.21
CA VAL A 106 -19.40 11.86 1.96
C VAL A 106 -20.67 11.10 1.62
N ALA A 107 -21.52 11.62 0.73
CA ALA A 107 -22.81 11.02 0.36
C ALA A 107 -22.69 9.59 -0.19
N SER A 108 -21.56 9.27 -0.82
CA SER A 108 -21.29 7.94 -1.36
C SER A 108 -20.24 7.17 -0.55
N PHE A 109 -20.06 7.49 0.74
CA PHE A 109 -19.12 6.78 1.60
C PHE A 109 -19.47 5.30 1.70
N GLY A 110 -18.51 4.44 1.45
CA GLY A 110 -18.67 2.98 1.46
C GLY A 110 -17.35 2.26 1.71
N TRP A 111 -16.38 2.96 2.31
CA TRP A 111 -15.08 2.40 2.64
C TRP A 111 -15.14 1.46 3.86
N PRO A 112 -14.22 0.50 3.95
CA PRO A 112 -14.15 -0.38 5.12
C PRO A 112 -13.80 0.41 6.39
N VAL A 113 -14.61 0.26 7.42
CA VAL A 113 -14.39 0.86 8.76
C VAL A 113 -14.10 -0.21 9.82
N LYS A 114 -14.21 -1.49 9.46
CA LYS A 114 -13.93 -2.65 10.33
C LYS A 114 -12.88 -3.55 9.68
N ARG A 115 -12.11 -4.25 10.53
CA ARG A 115 -11.09 -5.19 10.05
C ARG A 115 -11.67 -6.26 9.09
N ALA A 116 -12.82 -6.83 9.42
CA ALA A 116 -13.47 -7.83 8.56
C ALA A 116 -13.77 -7.28 7.15
N GLN A 117 -14.26 -6.04 7.05
CA GLN A 117 -14.50 -5.35 5.78
C GLN A 117 -13.20 -5.07 5.03
N ALA A 118 -12.14 -4.64 5.74
CA ALA A 118 -10.83 -4.41 5.14
C ALA A 118 -10.22 -5.70 4.56
N LEU A 119 -10.41 -6.84 5.24
CA LEU A 119 -10.01 -8.15 4.72
C LEU A 119 -10.82 -8.55 3.47
N GLN A 120 -12.12 -8.25 3.40
CA GLN A 120 -12.93 -8.48 2.21
C GLN A 120 -12.41 -7.67 1.00
N VAL A 121 -12.03 -6.40 1.21
CA VAL A 121 -11.43 -5.57 0.14
C VAL A 121 -10.09 -6.15 -0.31
N LEU A 122 -9.24 -6.60 0.63
CA LEU A 122 -7.96 -7.24 0.32
C LEU A 122 -8.18 -8.51 -0.51
N HIS A 123 -9.08 -9.40 -0.08
CA HIS A 123 -9.34 -10.66 -0.78
C HIS A 123 -9.91 -10.41 -2.18
N SER A 124 -10.90 -9.50 -2.33
CA SER A 124 -11.42 -9.12 -3.65
C SER A 124 -10.32 -8.57 -4.58
N PHE A 125 -9.39 -7.77 -4.05
CA PHE A 125 -8.25 -7.30 -4.85
C PHE A 125 -7.35 -8.46 -5.30
N ILE A 126 -6.97 -9.34 -4.38
CA ILE A 126 -6.08 -10.48 -4.65
C ILE A 126 -6.70 -11.43 -5.68
N ASP A 127 -8.01 -11.66 -5.59
CA ASP A 127 -8.68 -12.68 -6.41
C ASP A 127 -9.14 -12.14 -7.78
N GLU A 128 -9.43 -10.85 -7.89
CA GLU A 128 -10.10 -10.30 -9.08
C GLU A 128 -9.25 -9.26 -9.85
N ARG A 129 -8.28 -8.60 -9.21
CA ARG A 129 -7.56 -7.45 -9.80
C ARG A 129 -6.05 -7.58 -9.81
N LEU A 130 -5.46 -8.30 -8.86
CA LEU A 130 -4.00 -8.39 -8.74
C LEU A 130 -3.33 -8.94 -10.00
N GLU A 131 -3.96 -9.90 -10.68
CA GLU A 131 -3.45 -10.45 -11.94
C GLU A 131 -3.18 -9.36 -12.98
N HIS A 132 -4.08 -8.37 -13.05
CA HIS A 132 -4.06 -7.30 -14.02
C HIS A 132 -3.39 -6.02 -13.51
N PHE A 133 -3.23 -5.89 -12.18
CA PHE A 133 -2.69 -4.69 -11.54
C PHE A 133 -1.34 -4.28 -12.11
N GLY A 134 -0.39 -5.21 -12.21
CA GLY A 134 0.96 -4.88 -12.68
C GLY A 134 0.95 -4.20 -14.04
N ARG A 135 0.32 -4.83 -15.01
CA ARG A 135 0.25 -4.38 -16.40
C ARG A 135 -0.27 -2.95 -16.54
N TRP A 136 -1.28 -2.57 -15.73
CA TRP A 136 -1.98 -1.29 -15.83
C TRP A 136 -1.89 -0.42 -14.57
N GLN A 137 -0.89 -0.64 -13.70
CA GLN A 137 -0.75 0.11 -12.46
C GLN A 137 -0.59 1.62 -12.67
N ASP A 138 -0.01 2.04 -13.79
CA ASP A 138 0.23 3.44 -14.14
C ASP A 138 -0.77 3.97 -15.21
N ALA A 139 -1.66 3.10 -15.71
CA ALA A 139 -2.65 3.47 -16.71
C ALA A 139 -3.77 4.32 -16.10
N MET A 140 -4.29 5.26 -16.91
CA MET A 140 -5.43 6.10 -16.55
C MET A 140 -6.49 6.02 -17.64
N TRP A 141 -7.76 6.15 -17.25
CA TRP A 141 -8.88 6.23 -18.17
C TRP A 141 -9.92 7.21 -17.66
N GLN A 142 -10.41 8.09 -18.54
CA GLN A 142 -11.40 9.10 -18.17
C GLN A 142 -12.71 8.42 -17.75
N GLY A 143 -13.25 8.81 -16.59
CA GLY A 143 -14.47 8.25 -16.04
C GLY A 143 -14.27 7.01 -15.16
N GLU A 144 -13.06 6.41 -15.14
CA GLU A 144 -12.75 5.22 -14.36
C GLU A 144 -11.69 5.53 -13.28
N PRO A 145 -12.10 6.02 -12.11
CA PRO A 145 -11.15 6.48 -11.08
C PRO A 145 -10.45 5.33 -10.34
N TRP A 146 -10.95 4.10 -10.44
CA TRP A 146 -10.51 2.99 -9.59
C TRP A 146 -9.65 1.96 -10.32
N LEU A 147 -9.98 1.63 -11.55
CA LEU A 147 -9.29 0.64 -12.37
C LEU A 147 -8.95 -0.64 -11.58
N TYR A 148 -7.73 -1.14 -11.71
CA TYR A 148 -7.26 -2.36 -11.04
C TYR A 148 -6.57 -2.11 -9.69
N HIS A 149 -6.72 -0.91 -9.10
CA HIS A 149 -6.07 -0.58 -7.83
C HIS A 149 -6.68 -1.31 -6.62
N ALA A 150 -5.86 -1.48 -5.57
CA ALA A 150 -6.20 -2.31 -4.42
C ALA A 150 -7.21 -1.66 -3.44
N HIS A 151 -7.25 -0.34 -3.37
CA HIS A 151 -8.11 0.46 -2.46
C HIS A 151 -7.93 0.14 -0.97
N ILE A 152 -6.75 -0.31 -0.54
CA ILE A 152 -6.46 -0.67 0.85
C ILE A 152 -5.59 0.34 1.61
N SER A 153 -5.21 1.46 0.99
CA SER A 153 -4.31 2.44 1.61
C SER A 153 -4.90 3.02 2.91
N ALA A 154 -6.19 3.35 2.94
CA ALA A 154 -6.88 3.79 4.15
C ALA A 154 -6.85 2.70 5.24
N ALA A 155 -7.12 1.45 4.90
CA ALA A 155 -7.09 0.33 5.84
C ALA A 155 -5.69 0.08 6.43
N LEU A 156 -4.63 0.23 5.64
CA LEU A 156 -3.25 0.18 6.12
C LEU A 156 -2.93 1.35 7.06
N ASN A 157 -3.34 2.57 6.70
CA ASN A 157 -3.07 3.76 7.51
C ASN A 157 -3.84 3.77 8.83
N LEU A 158 -5.07 3.26 8.83
CA LEU A 158 -5.91 3.11 10.04
C LEU A 158 -5.57 1.84 10.83
N LYS A 159 -4.60 1.05 10.40
CA LYS A 159 -4.15 -0.21 11.04
C LYS A 159 -5.22 -1.30 11.10
N LEU A 160 -6.20 -1.25 10.20
CA LEU A 160 -7.17 -2.33 10.00
C LEU A 160 -6.53 -3.54 9.31
N LEU A 161 -5.50 -3.31 8.48
CA LEU A 161 -4.67 -4.33 7.85
C LEU A 161 -3.21 -4.15 8.26
N ASN A 162 -2.52 -5.25 8.51
CA ASN A 162 -1.07 -5.23 8.71
C ASN A 162 -0.37 -5.34 7.33
N PRO A 163 0.67 -4.53 7.03
CA PRO A 163 1.37 -4.62 5.75
C PRO A 163 1.97 -6.01 5.48
N ARG A 164 2.38 -6.75 6.51
CA ARG A 164 2.90 -8.11 6.36
C ARG A 164 1.85 -9.08 5.81
N GLU A 165 0.63 -9.07 6.38
CA GLU A 165 -0.45 -9.93 5.88
C GLU A 165 -0.85 -9.62 4.44
N VAL A 166 -0.78 -8.34 4.04
CA VAL A 166 -1.06 -7.92 2.66
C VAL A 166 0.02 -8.44 1.70
N ILE A 167 1.29 -8.34 2.08
CA ILE A 167 2.42 -8.88 1.31
C ILE A 167 2.30 -10.40 1.20
N GLU A 168 2.04 -11.10 2.30
CA GLU A 168 1.88 -12.55 2.34
C GLU A 168 0.73 -13.04 1.45
N ALA A 169 -0.40 -12.31 1.43
CA ALA A 169 -1.52 -12.63 0.54
C ALA A 169 -1.15 -12.51 -0.94
N ALA A 170 -0.41 -11.47 -1.31
CA ALA A 170 0.07 -11.28 -2.69
C ALA A 170 1.11 -12.36 -3.08
N GLU A 171 2.07 -12.70 -2.20
CA GLU A 171 3.01 -13.79 -2.45
C GLU A 171 2.31 -15.14 -2.59
N ALA A 172 1.28 -15.40 -1.79
CA ALA A 172 0.49 -16.62 -1.89
C ALA A 172 -0.24 -16.71 -3.25
N ALA A 173 -0.77 -15.59 -3.78
CA ALA A 173 -1.38 -15.56 -5.10
C ALA A 173 -0.37 -15.93 -6.21
N PHE A 174 0.85 -15.41 -6.13
CA PHE A 174 1.92 -15.82 -7.05
C PHE A 174 2.27 -17.31 -6.93
N ARG A 175 2.51 -17.80 -5.71
CA ARG A 175 2.90 -19.21 -5.49
C ARG A 175 1.84 -20.21 -5.92
N THR A 176 0.57 -19.80 -5.92
CA THR A 176 -0.55 -20.62 -6.38
C THR A 176 -0.92 -20.40 -7.85
N GLY A 177 -0.14 -19.60 -8.60
CA GLY A 177 -0.36 -19.33 -10.02
C GLY A 177 -1.54 -18.43 -10.34
N ARG A 178 -2.13 -17.73 -9.34
CA ARG A 178 -3.28 -16.82 -9.53
C ARG A 178 -2.89 -15.44 -10.04
N ALA A 179 -1.63 -15.03 -9.84
CA ALA A 179 -1.13 -13.75 -10.35
C ALA A 179 0.32 -13.89 -10.82
N PRO A 180 0.71 -13.20 -11.92
CA PRO A 180 2.07 -13.25 -12.45
C PRO A 180 3.04 -12.47 -11.57
N LEU A 181 4.31 -12.89 -11.58
CA LEU A 181 5.36 -12.28 -10.77
C LEU A 181 5.50 -10.76 -10.97
N PRO A 182 5.45 -10.21 -12.20
CA PRO A 182 5.52 -8.75 -12.39
C PRO A 182 4.43 -7.99 -11.64
N ALA A 183 3.18 -8.47 -11.67
CA ALA A 183 2.07 -7.83 -10.98
C ALA A 183 2.24 -7.88 -9.45
N VAL A 184 2.60 -9.03 -8.91
CA VAL A 184 2.82 -9.23 -7.47
C VAL A 184 4.01 -8.42 -6.98
N GLU A 185 5.12 -8.41 -7.71
CA GLU A 185 6.30 -7.61 -7.37
C GLU A 185 6.00 -6.11 -7.42
N GLY A 186 5.31 -5.64 -8.47
CA GLY A 186 4.88 -4.25 -8.60
C GLY A 186 3.99 -3.80 -7.44
N PHE A 187 3.04 -4.65 -7.02
CA PHE A 187 2.18 -4.37 -5.87
C PHE A 187 2.96 -4.35 -4.54
N ILE A 188 3.78 -5.36 -4.28
CA ILE A 188 4.58 -5.45 -3.05
C ILE A 188 5.57 -4.28 -2.97
N ARG A 189 6.11 -3.81 -4.08
CA ARG A 189 7.00 -2.64 -4.13
C ARG A 189 6.34 -1.38 -3.60
N GLN A 190 5.02 -1.20 -3.79
CA GLN A 190 4.32 -0.04 -3.24
C GLN A 190 4.29 -0.08 -1.69
N ILE A 191 4.24 -1.26 -1.10
CA ILE A 191 4.14 -1.45 0.37
C ILE A 191 5.53 -1.55 1.00
N LEU A 192 6.33 -2.55 0.61
CA LEU A 192 7.64 -2.83 1.19
C LEU A 192 8.72 -1.86 0.70
N GLY A 193 8.56 -1.31 -0.50
CA GLY A 193 9.45 -0.30 -1.07
C GLY A 193 9.00 1.12 -0.70
N TRP A 194 8.04 1.66 -1.44
CA TRP A 194 7.70 3.08 -1.37
C TRP A 194 7.14 3.51 0.00
N ARG A 195 6.20 2.79 0.56
CA ARG A 195 5.59 3.17 1.86
C ARG A 195 6.62 3.20 2.99
N GLU A 196 7.48 2.19 3.06
CA GLU A 196 8.57 2.12 4.04
C GLU A 196 9.65 3.19 3.80
N TYR A 197 10.03 3.38 2.53
CA TYR A 197 11.04 4.35 2.14
C TYR A 197 10.61 5.80 2.43
N VAL A 198 9.40 6.19 2.05
CA VAL A 198 8.86 7.54 2.31
C VAL A 198 8.79 7.82 3.81
N ARG A 199 8.35 6.85 4.62
CA ARG A 199 8.41 6.98 6.09
C ARG A 199 9.84 7.17 6.61
N GLY A 200 10.78 6.41 6.06
CA GLY A 200 12.19 6.52 6.43
C GLY A 200 12.75 7.92 6.13
N ILE A 201 12.50 8.44 4.91
CA ILE A 201 12.86 9.81 4.52
C ILE A 201 12.23 10.83 5.46
N TYR A 202 10.92 10.69 5.76
CA TYR A 202 10.22 11.59 6.68
C TYR A 202 10.97 11.71 8.02
N TRP A 203 11.24 10.59 8.68
CA TRP A 203 11.91 10.60 9.98
C TRP A 203 13.38 11.05 9.92
N GLN A 204 14.02 10.88 8.79
CA GLN A 204 15.43 11.30 8.59
C GLN A 204 15.57 12.78 8.30
N GLN A 205 14.61 13.39 7.59
CA GLN A 205 14.74 14.71 6.99
C GLN A 205 13.82 15.78 7.63
N MET A 206 12.81 15.39 8.38
CA MET A 206 11.93 16.35 9.03
C MET A 206 12.52 16.87 10.35
N PRO A 207 12.30 18.16 10.72
CA PRO A 207 11.46 19.15 10.03
C PRO A 207 12.15 19.90 8.87
N ASP A 208 13.45 19.81 8.71
CA ASP A 208 14.24 20.65 7.79
C ASP A 208 13.79 20.51 6.33
N TYR A 209 13.33 19.34 5.93
CA TYR A 209 12.85 19.06 4.56
C TYR A 209 11.61 19.87 4.17
N ALA A 210 10.76 20.26 5.14
CA ALA A 210 9.56 21.06 4.88
C ALA A 210 9.85 22.50 4.44
N GLN A 211 11.09 22.96 4.57
CA GLN A 211 11.51 24.33 4.27
C GLN A 211 12.28 24.46 2.93
N ARG A 212 12.32 23.40 2.13
CA ARG A 212 13.03 23.35 0.85
C ARG A 212 12.10 23.48 -0.35
#